data_5c0ae41b8391e271986d98ac1f6c566f
#
_entry.id   5c0ae41b8391e271986d98ac1f6c566f
#
_cell.length_a   1.000
_cell.length_b   1.000
_cell.length_c   1.000
_cell.angle_alpha   90.00
_cell.angle_beta   90.00
_cell.angle_gamma   90.00
#
_symmetry.space_group_name_H-M   'P 1'
#
loop_
_entity.id
_entity.type
_entity.pdbx_description
1 polymer ?
#
loop_
_entity_poly.entity_id
_entity_poly.type
_entity_poly.pdbx_seq_one_letter_code
_entity_poly.pdbx_strand_id
1 'polypeptide(L)'
;MPHIALVAPHFLENTNRYVKAFAELDGVKLSVISEDAEKKLPKELRAHLAGHYQVKSVREATELAKALKGLARGVGPVDRLTGALEQLQLPMAEARELAGVPGMRPNIARRFRDKDVMKEVLRAKGVPVAASALVNSPDELRAFVDKVGLPIIVKPQAGVGSRGTHRIETKDDLETVLKMGPPTPKQPLQAEQFIRAREFTCETVSVHGKTVWRSGTRYFPTPLEVLETPWVQYCVVLPREVEPPWTDFAKVNEAALQALFGDDPRVTGTAITHMEWFLRDDAKMFVSEVGARPPGVHIMPLMSLTHEVDMIAKWAELIAFDRFTPPTRKWAAGAACFRGQGNGKKVVQVVGVEKAKALVGKALVEFRPPKVGQARAPGYEGEGWALVKSATTEGVKQALLALIENVQVRYG
;
A
#
# COMPACT_ATOMS: atom_id res chain seq x y z
N MET A 1 23.95 7.34 -17.52
CA MET A 1 22.75 7.92 -16.86
C MET A 1 21.55 7.05 -17.22
N PRO A 2 20.99 6.30 -16.28
CA PRO A 2 19.81 5.49 -16.58
C PRO A 2 18.62 6.39 -16.97
N HIS A 3 17.83 5.93 -17.94
CA HIS A 3 16.59 6.56 -18.35
C HIS A 3 15.42 5.87 -17.65
N ILE A 4 14.78 6.59 -16.76
CA ILE A 4 13.66 6.12 -15.94
C ILE A 4 12.34 6.65 -16.54
N ALA A 5 11.42 5.76 -16.87
CA ALA A 5 10.05 6.11 -17.20
C ALA A 5 9.18 5.90 -15.93
N LEU A 6 8.69 6.99 -15.36
CA LEU A 6 7.80 6.97 -14.20
C LEU A 6 6.34 7.06 -14.67
N VAL A 7 5.51 6.10 -14.28
CA VAL A 7 4.06 6.15 -14.51
C VAL A 7 3.39 6.95 -13.39
N ALA A 8 2.90 8.12 -13.73
CA ALA A 8 2.22 9.06 -12.85
C ALA A 8 0.86 9.42 -13.47
N PRO A 9 -0.22 8.64 -13.22
CA PRO A 9 -1.49 8.77 -13.96
C PRO A 9 -2.03 10.20 -13.98
N HIS A 10 -2.13 10.82 -12.82
CA HIS A 10 -2.61 12.19 -12.62
C HIS A 10 -1.64 12.97 -11.74
N PHE A 11 -1.46 14.24 -12.05
CA PHE A 11 -0.53 15.12 -11.33
C PHE A 11 -1.14 15.68 -10.05
N LEU A 12 -1.55 14.76 -9.15
CA LEU A 12 -2.02 15.08 -7.82
C LEU A 12 -0.82 15.29 -6.87
N GLU A 13 -1.05 15.97 -5.74
CA GLU A 13 -0.01 16.28 -4.76
C GLU A 13 0.84 15.06 -4.38
N ASN A 14 0.19 13.94 -4.04
CA ASN A 14 0.91 12.71 -3.68
C ASN A 14 1.72 12.14 -4.85
N THR A 15 1.21 12.16 -6.07
CA THR A 15 1.92 11.69 -7.27
C THR A 15 3.12 12.58 -7.57
N ASN A 16 2.96 13.89 -7.42
CA ASN A 16 4.01 14.87 -7.67
C ASN A 16 5.21 14.69 -6.72
N ARG A 17 5.01 14.17 -5.50
CA ARG A 17 6.13 13.82 -4.60
C ARG A 17 7.05 12.76 -5.21
N TYR A 18 6.49 11.75 -5.89
CA TYR A 18 7.27 10.72 -6.59
C TYR A 18 7.95 11.29 -7.84
N VAL A 19 7.28 12.14 -8.61
CA VAL A 19 7.92 12.83 -9.75
C VAL A 19 9.09 13.67 -9.26
N LYS A 20 8.91 14.44 -8.19
CA LYS A 20 9.95 15.27 -7.58
C LYS A 20 11.17 14.43 -7.18
N ALA A 21 10.97 13.30 -6.52
CA ALA A 21 12.06 12.45 -6.04
C ALA A 21 12.98 11.95 -7.17
N PHE A 22 12.42 11.64 -8.35
CA PHE A 22 13.23 11.30 -9.52
C PHE A 22 13.79 12.53 -10.23
N ALA A 23 13.08 13.66 -10.25
CA ALA A 23 13.51 14.90 -10.87
C ALA A 23 14.72 15.51 -10.18
N GLU A 24 14.81 15.34 -8.86
CA GLU A 24 15.92 15.83 -8.03
C GLU A 24 17.07 14.81 -7.89
N LEU A 25 16.97 13.64 -8.53
CA LEU A 25 17.99 12.61 -8.44
C LEU A 25 19.08 12.82 -9.49
N ASP A 26 20.28 13.12 -9.03
CA ASP A 26 21.42 13.32 -9.91
C ASP A 26 21.77 12.07 -10.73
N GLY A 27 22.17 12.28 -11.97
CA GLY A 27 22.64 11.21 -12.83
C GLY A 27 21.50 10.34 -13.43
N VAL A 28 20.26 10.84 -13.46
CA VAL A 28 19.08 10.17 -14.04
C VAL A 28 18.51 11.02 -15.18
N LYS A 29 18.03 10.36 -16.24
CA LYS A 29 17.11 10.95 -17.21
C LYS A 29 15.68 10.54 -16.81
N LEU A 30 14.83 11.49 -16.46
CA LEU A 30 13.45 11.23 -16.08
C LEU A 30 12.51 11.48 -17.25
N SER A 31 11.71 10.50 -17.62
CA SER A 31 10.50 10.68 -18.43
C SER A 31 9.26 10.29 -17.63
N VAL A 32 8.14 10.95 -17.89
CA VAL A 32 6.88 10.68 -17.23
C VAL A 32 5.83 10.19 -18.23
N ILE A 33 5.11 9.13 -17.88
CA ILE A 33 3.94 8.62 -18.60
C ILE A 33 2.69 8.92 -17.76
N SER A 34 1.71 9.65 -18.30
CA SER A 34 0.52 10.07 -17.59
C SER A 34 -0.74 10.07 -18.45
N GLU A 35 -1.91 10.08 -17.83
CA GLU A 35 -3.19 10.36 -18.50
C GLU A 35 -3.42 11.88 -18.61
N ASP A 36 -2.80 12.64 -17.72
CA ASP A 36 -2.82 14.10 -17.74
C ASP A 36 -1.84 14.67 -18.78
N ALA A 37 -2.20 15.83 -19.35
CA ALA A 37 -1.29 16.57 -20.19
C ALA A 37 -0.14 17.17 -19.37
N GLU A 38 1.07 17.23 -19.94
CA GLU A 38 2.30 17.72 -19.30
C GLU A 38 2.14 19.08 -18.60
N LYS A 39 1.36 19.99 -19.21
CA LYS A 39 1.11 21.34 -18.67
C LYS A 39 0.47 21.36 -17.28
N LYS A 40 -0.17 20.27 -16.83
CA LYS A 40 -0.73 20.15 -15.49
C LYS A 40 0.34 19.84 -14.41
N LEU A 41 1.50 19.33 -14.82
CA LEU A 41 2.61 19.16 -13.90
C LEU A 41 3.19 20.54 -13.52
N PRO A 42 3.56 20.79 -12.26
CA PRO A 42 4.21 22.02 -11.83
C PRO A 42 5.41 22.39 -12.73
N LYS A 43 5.58 23.69 -13.06
CA LYS A 43 6.59 24.16 -14.01
C LYS A 43 8.00 23.76 -13.60
N GLU A 44 8.30 23.83 -12.30
CA GLU A 44 9.56 23.47 -11.70
C GLU A 44 9.89 21.98 -11.92
N LEU A 45 8.92 21.09 -11.84
CA LEU A 45 9.12 19.66 -12.10
C LEU A 45 9.25 19.37 -13.60
N ARG A 46 8.51 20.08 -14.44
CA ARG A 46 8.60 19.91 -15.90
C ARG A 46 9.98 20.24 -16.44
N ALA A 47 10.67 21.22 -15.85
CA ALA A 47 12.00 21.62 -16.27
C ALA A 47 13.06 20.50 -16.12
N HIS A 48 12.79 19.48 -15.30
CA HIS A 48 13.68 18.32 -15.08
C HIS A 48 13.33 17.12 -15.95
N LEU A 49 12.23 17.17 -16.73
CA LEU A 49 11.85 16.05 -17.57
C LEU A 49 12.70 15.97 -18.84
N ALA A 50 13.24 14.79 -19.11
CA ALA A 50 13.83 14.47 -20.41
C ALA A 50 12.74 14.18 -21.47
N GLY A 51 11.54 13.75 -21.03
CA GLY A 51 10.42 13.51 -21.90
C GLY A 51 9.11 13.28 -21.15
N HIS A 52 8.00 13.48 -21.87
CA HIS A 52 6.67 13.18 -21.39
C HIS A 52 5.88 12.44 -22.47
N TYR A 53 5.06 11.48 -22.07
CA TYR A 53 4.18 10.78 -23.00
C TYR A 53 2.76 10.67 -22.38
N GLN A 54 1.78 11.29 -23.03
CA GLN A 54 0.39 11.18 -22.60
C GLN A 54 -0.25 9.94 -23.21
N VAL A 55 -0.90 9.12 -22.37
CA VAL A 55 -1.63 7.91 -22.73
C VAL A 55 -3.12 8.07 -22.44
N LYS A 56 -3.97 7.25 -23.05
CA LYS A 56 -5.41 7.22 -22.74
C LYS A 56 -5.68 6.56 -21.40
N SER A 57 -4.97 5.49 -21.09
CA SER A 57 -5.07 4.78 -19.81
C SER A 57 -3.72 4.16 -19.45
N VAL A 58 -3.25 4.44 -18.25
CA VAL A 58 -2.06 3.79 -17.68
C VAL A 58 -2.32 2.35 -17.22
N ARG A 59 -3.58 1.90 -17.24
CA ARG A 59 -3.97 0.52 -16.92
C ARG A 59 -3.87 -0.42 -18.13
N GLU A 60 -3.67 0.14 -19.32
CA GLU A 60 -3.52 -0.61 -20.55
C GLU A 60 -2.04 -0.82 -20.88
N ALA A 61 -1.58 -2.07 -20.78
CA ALA A 61 -0.18 -2.43 -21.03
C ALA A 61 0.29 -2.04 -22.43
N THR A 62 -0.58 -2.12 -23.43
CA THR A 62 -0.28 -1.73 -24.82
C THR A 62 -0.06 -0.23 -24.98
N GLU A 63 -0.83 0.61 -24.24
CA GLU A 63 -0.63 2.05 -24.20
C GLU A 63 0.70 2.42 -23.54
N LEU A 64 1.03 1.75 -22.41
CA LEU A 64 2.32 1.93 -21.74
C LEU A 64 3.49 1.47 -22.63
N ALA A 65 3.37 0.33 -23.31
CA ALA A 65 4.40 -0.16 -24.24
C ALA A 65 4.62 0.79 -25.42
N LYS A 66 3.54 1.36 -25.96
CA LYS A 66 3.60 2.41 -27.00
C LYS A 66 4.32 3.66 -26.49
N ALA A 67 4.02 4.09 -25.27
CA ALA A 67 4.69 5.22 -24.63
C ALA A 67 6.19 4.96 -24.46
N LEU A 68 6.58 3.77 -23.96
CA LEU A 68 7.99 3.38 -23.82
C LEU A 68 8.75 3.43 -25.15
N LYS A 69 8.16 2.88 -26.22
CA LYS A 69 8.75 2.94 -27.57
C LYS A 69 8.82 4.38 -28.10
N GLY A 70 7.84 5.23 -27.77
CA GLY A 70 7.85 6.66 -28.10
C GLY A 70 8.97 7.43 -27.40
N LEU A 71 9.08 7.23 -26.07
CA LEU A 71 10.14 7.83 -25.26
C LEU A 71 11.54 7.35 -25.71
N ALA A 72 11.69 6.06 -26.02
CA ALA A 72 12.95 5.52 -26.51
C ALA A 72 13.42 6.19 -27.82
N ARG A 73 12.50 6.54 -28.72
CA ARG A 73 12.83 7.27 -29.97
C ARG A 73 13.21 8.72 -29.74
N GLY A 74 12.55 9.40 -28.78
CA GLY A 74 12.76 10.84 -28.55
C GLY A 74 13.89 11.16 -27.56
N VAL A 75 14.12 10.29 -26.57
CA VAL A 75 15.05 10.55 -25.46
C VAL A 75 16.21 9.53 -25.41
N GLY A 76 15.98 8.32 -25.92
CA GLY A 76 16.89 7.20 -25.86
C GLY A 76 16.30 5.99 -25.11
N PRO A 77 16.96 4.82 -25.15
CA PRO A 77 16.45 3.60 -24.52
C PRO A 77 16.02 3.81 -23.07
N VAL A 78 14.87 3.20 -22.72
CA VAL A 78 14.36 3.24 -21.33
C VAL A 78 14.96 2.07 -20.56
N ASP A 79 15.70 2.37 -19.49
CA ASP A 79 16.34 1.36 -18.64
C ASP A 79 15.39 0.80 -17.57
N ARG A 80 14.47 1.64 -17.06
CA ARG A 80 13.51 1.26 -16.01
C ARG A 80 12.14 1.86 -16.28
N LEU A 81 11.09 1.05 -16.09
CA LEU A 81 9.70 1.51 -15.96
C LEU A 81 9.25 1.29 -14.53
N THR A 82 8.71 2.32 -13.87
CA THR A 82 8.28 2.24 -12.48
C THR A 82 7.04 3.06 -12.20
N GLY A 83 6.40 2.82 -11.05
CA GLY A 83 5.25 3.56 -10.55
C GLY A 83 4.87 3.10 -9.16
N ALA A 84 4.32 4.00 -8.34
CA ALA A 84 4.05 3.76 -6.93
C ALA A 84 2.69 3.10 -6.65
N LEU A 85 1.75 3.12 -7.61
CA LEU A 85 0.37 2.68 -7.38
C LEU A 85 0.20 1.18 -7.59
N GLU A 86 -0.60 0.57 -6.72
CA GLU A 86 -0.92 -0.86 -6.70
C GLU A 86 -1.46 -1.37 -8.04
N GLN A 87 -2.43 -0.66 -8.61
CA GLN A 87 -3.11 -1.06 -9.85
C GLN A 87 -2.23 -0.99 -11.09
N LEU A 88 -1.02 -0.40 -11.00
CA LEU A 88 -0.09 -0.28 -12.11
C LEU A 88 0.91 -1.44 -12.20
N GLN A 89 1.06 -2.24 -11.15
CA GLN A 89 2.15 -3.22 -11.08
C GLN A 89 2.08 -4.26 -12.21
N LEU A 90 0.90 -4.84 -12.46
CA LEU A 90 0.74 -5.80 -13.55
C LEU A 90 0.79 -5.15 -14.95
N PRO A 91 0.04 -4.08 -15.25
CA PRO A 91 0.16 -3.37 -16.53
C PRO A 91 1.58 -2.92 -16.87
N MET A 92 2.36 -2.44 -15.89
CA MET A 92 3.76 -2.07 -16.11
C MET A 92 4.63 -3.28 -16.41
N ALA A 93 4.39 -4.41 -15.76
CA ALA A 93 5.15 -5.64 -16.02
C ALA A 93 4.90 -6.17 -17.46
N GLU A 94 3.63 -6.17 -17.88
CA GLU A 94 3.24 -6.54 -19.23
C GLU A 94 3.81 -5.55 -20.28
N ALA A 95 3.78 -4.25 -19.99
CA ALA A 95 4.37 -3.24 -20.87
C ALA A 95 5.89 -3.38 -21.02
N ARG A 96 6.61 -3.75 -19.93
CA ARG A 96 8.05 -4.05 -20.00
C ARG A 96 8.33 -5.20 -20.97
N GLU A 97 7.56 -6.27 -20.89
CA GLU A 97 7.69 -7.43 -21.78
C GLU A 97 7.42 -7.03 -23.24
N LEU A 98 6.34 -6.29 -23.52
CA LEU A 98 5.98 -5.82 -24.86
C LEU A 98 6.98 -4.81 -25.47
N ALA A 99 7.69 -4.09 -24.64
CA ALA A 99 8.63 -3.05 -25.07
C ALA A 99 10.11 -3.47 -24.94
N GLY A 100 10.40 -4.65 -24.37
CA GLY A 100 11.76 -5.12 -24.15
C GLY A 100 12.52 -4.34 -23.06
N VAL A 101 11.79 -3.73 -22.10
CA VAL A 101 12.38 -3.00 -20.98
C VAL A 101 12.66 -3.97 -19.80
N PRO A 102 13.86 -3.94 -19.19
CA PRO A 102 14.19 -4.80 -18.07
C PRO A 102 13.32 -4.56 -16.84
N GLY A 103 13.16 -5.59 -16.01
CA GLY A 103 12.49 -5.51 -14.70
C GLY A 103 11.56 -6.69 -14.43
N MET A 104 10.73 -6.55 -13.39
CA MET A 104 9.80 -7.58 -12.95
C MET A 104 8.86 -7.99 -14.09
N ARG A 105 8.83 -9.30 -14.38
CA ARG A 105 8.01 -9.90 -15.45
C ARG A 105 6.55 -10.08 -15.00
N PRO A 106 5.57 -10.24 -15.91
CA PRO A 106 4.15 -10.36 -15.59
C PRO A 106 3.82 -11.50 -14.64
N ASN A 107 4.43 -12.68 -14.82
CA ASN A 107 4.23 -13.83 -13.95
C ASN A 107 4.68 -13.58 -12.50
N ILE A 108 5.73 -12.77 -12.30
CA ILE A 108 6.21 -12.39 -10.97
C ILE A 108 5.33 -11.27 -10.40
N ALA A 109 5.02 -10.22 -11.17
CA ALA A 109 4.15 -9.13 -10.74
C ALA A 109 2.78 -9.66 -10.28
N ARG A 110 2.26 -10.69 -10.94
CA ARG A 110 1.00 -11.34 -10.57
C ARG A 110 1.05 -11.98 -9.19
N ARG A 111 2.20 -12.53 -8.76
CA ARG A 111 2.38 -13.09 -7.40
C ARG A 111 2.25 -12.03 -6.30
N PHE A 112 2.50 -10.74 -6.62
CA PHE A 112 2.35 -9.60 -5.70
C PHE A 112 1.03 -8.86 -5.88
N ARG A 113 0.17 -9.27 -6.82
CA ARG A 113 -1.06 -8.56 -7.14
C ARG A 113 -2.32 -9.41 -7.04
N ASP A 114 -2.22 -10.68 -7.40
CA ASP A 114 -3.32 -11.65 -7.35
C ASP A 114 -3.22 -12.45 -6.05
N LYS A 115 -4.22 -12.26 -5.17
CA LYS A 115 -4.23 -12.85 -3.83
C LYS A 115 -4.24 -14.37 -3.83
N ASP A 116 -4.87 -14.99 -4.83
CA ASP A 116 -4.94 -16.44 -4.95
C ASP A 116 -3.58 -17.00 -5.38
N VAL A 117 -3.01 -16.47 -6.46
CA VAL A 117 -1.67 -16.84 -6.93
C VAL A 117 -0.61 -16.61 -5.85
N MET A 118 -0.69 -15.49 -5.13
CA MET A 118 0.20 -15.19 -4.01
C MET A 118 0.15 -16.28 -2.95
N LYS A 119 -1.04 -16.62 -2.47
CA LYS A 119 -1.23 -17.61 -1.41
C LYS A 119 -0.89 -19.03 -1.86
N GLU A 120 -1.14 -19.37 -3.13
CA GLU A 120 -0.68 -20.63 -3.71
C GLU A 120 0.86 -20.75 -3.67
N VAL A 121 1.56 -19.73 -4.16
CA VAL A 121 3.02 -19.70 -4.18
C VAL A 121 3.60 -19.78 -2.77
N LEU A 122 3.06 -18.99 -1.83
CA LEU A 122 3.50 -18.99 -0.43
C LEU A 122 3.27 -20.35 0.23
N ARG A 123 2.10 -20.95 0.05
CA ARG A 123 1.74 -22.26 0.60
C ARG A 123 2.63 -23.37 0.04
N ALA A 124 2.91 -23.35 -1.27
CA ALA A 124 3.78 -24.33 -1.92
C ALA A 124 5.22 -24.30 -1.39
N LYS A 125 5.65 -23.16 -0.83
CA LYS A 125 6.98 -22.98 -0.21
C LYS A 125 6.95 -23.07 1.32
N GLY A 126 5.83 -23.53 1.91
CA GLY A 126 5.70 -23.71 3.35
C GLY A 126 5.58 -22.42 4.17
N VAL A 127 5.35 -21.28 3.51
CA VAL A 127 5.11 -20.01 4.21
C VAL A 127 3.68 -20.01 4.78
N PRO A 128 3.50 -19.71 6.08
CA PRO A 128 2.17 -19.71 6.69
C PRO A 128 1.26 -18.65 6.09
N VAL A 129 0.12 -19.08 5.56
CA VAL A 129 -0.97 -18.24 5.04
C VAL A 129 -2.31 -18.80 5.48
N ALA A 130 -3.33 -17.97 5.61
CA ALA A 130 -4.69 -18.42 5.85
C ALA A 130 -5.15 -19.43 4.78
N ALA A 131 -5.97 -20.40 5.14
CA ALA A 131 -6.65 -21.24 4.16
C ALA A 131 -7.45 -20.33 3.23
N SER A 132 -7.36 -20.55 1.93
CA SER A 132 -8.02 -19.71 0.92
C SER A 132 -8.39 -20.47 -0.32
N ALA A 133 -9.40 -19.98 -1.04
CA ALA A 133 -9.79 -20.46 -2.35
C ALA A 133 -10.38 -19.31 -3.17
N LEU A 134 -10.14 -19.34 -4.47
CA LEU A 134 -10.90 -18.55 -5.42
C LEU A 134 -12.23 -19.31 -5.68
N VAL A 135 -13.36 -18.68 -5.41
CA VAL A 135 -14.69 -19.27 -5.56
C VAL A 135 -15.44 -18.58 -6.69
N ASN A 136 -16.01 -19.38 -7.60
CA ASN A 136 -16.68 -18.94 -8.83
C ASN A 136 -18.19 -19.20 -8.81
N SER A 137 -18.69 -19.80 -7.73
CA SER A 137 -20.10 -20.10 -7.55
C SER A 137 -20.50 -20.08 -6.07
N PRO A 138 -21.80 -19.91 -5.76
CA PRO A 138 -22.31 -20.06 -4.40
C PRO A 138 -21.99 -21.42 -3.76
N ASP A 139 -22.02 -22.50 -4.54
CA ASP A 139 -21.77 -23.85 -4.03
C ASP A 139 -20.31 -24.06 -3.67
N GLU A 140 -19.37 -23.48 -4.45
CA GLU A 140 -17.95 -23.48 -4.09
C GLU A 140 -17.70 -22.69 -2.79
N LEU A 141 -18.41 -21.58 -2.58
CA LEU A 141 -18.29 -20.81 -1.34
C LEU A 141 -18.83 -21.59 -0.13
N ARG A 142 -19.99 -22.28 -0.28
CA ARG A 142 -20.53 -23.15 0.77
C ARG A 142 -19.59 -24.31 1.08
N ALA A 143 -19.05 -24.97 0.06
CA ALA A 143 -18.06 -26.04 0.23
C ALA A 143 -16.79 -25.56 0.94
N PHE A 144 -16.34 -24.33 0.65
CA PHE A 144 -15.22 -23.74 1.38
C PHE A 144 -15.54 -23.51 2.86
N VAL A 145 -16.75 -23.01 3.18
CA VAL A 145 -17.22 -22.84 4.57
C VAL A 145 -17.28 -24.19 5.30
N ASP A 146 -17.82 -25.24 4.66
CA ASP A 146 -17.91 -26.59 5.25
C ASP A 146 -16.52 -27.17 5.54
N LYS A 147 -15.54 -26.90 4.69
CA LYS A 147 -14.17 -27.37 4.83
C LYS A 147 -13.37 -26.63 5.91
N VAL A 148 -13.52 -25.31 5.99
CA VAL A 148 -12.66 -24.43 6.80
C VAL A 148 -13.32 -24.04 8.13
N GLY A 149 -14.64 -24.03 8.18
CA GLY A 149 -15.43 -23.50 9.28
C GLY A 149 -15.57 -21.97 9.24
N LEU A 150 -16.50 -21.47 10.04
CA LEU A 150 -16.70 -20.03 10.26
C LEU A 150 -15.87 -19.53 11.46
N PRO A 151 -15.46 -18.28 11.50
CA PRO A 151 -15.72 -17.24 10.49
C PRO A 151 -14.77 -17.30 9.28
N ILE A 152 -15.23 -16.75 8.15
CA ILE A 152 -14.43 -16.56 6.95
C ILE A 152 -14.49 -15.09 6.48
N ILE A 153 -13.55 -14.71 5.62
CA ILE A 153 -13.56 -13.47 4.87
C ILE A 153 -13.82 -13.80 3.40
N VAL A 154 -14.66 -12.99 2.76
CA VAL A 154 -14.79 -12.96 1.30
C VAL A 154 -14.48 -11.57 0.78
N LYS A 155 -13.73 -11.47 -0.32
CA LYS A 155 -13.29 -10.21 -0.92
C LYS A 155 -13.07 -10.35 -2.42
N PRO A 156 -13.10 -9.24 -3.20
CA PRO A 156 -12.73 -9.30 -4.61
C PRO A 156 -11.27 -9.78 -4.78
N GLN A 157 -11.02 -10.60 -5.80
CA GLN A 157 -9.68 -11.16 -6.09
C GLN A 157 -8.59 -10.09 -6.20
N ALA A 158 -8.89 -8.95 -6.83
CA ALA A 158 -7.96 -7.85 -7.08
C ALA A 158 -8.44 -6.53 -6.44
N GLY A 159 -8.93 -6.58 -5.21
CA GLY A 159 -9.33 -5.40 -4.43
C GLY A 159 -8.14 -4.57 -3.93
N VAL A 160 -8.42 -3.36 -3.47
CA VAL A 160 -7.48 -2.44 -2.82
C VAL A 160 -8.15 -1.80 -1.60
N GLY A 161 -7.43 -1.72 -0.48
CA GLY A 161 -7.89 -1.02 0.71
C GLY A 161 -9.14 -1.65 1.34
N SER A 162 -9.20 -2.97 1.44
CA SER A 162 -10.30 -3.76 2.05
C SER A 162 -11.70 -3.49 1.49
N ARG A 163 -11.83 -2.81 0.35
CA ARG A 163 -13.13 -2.53 -0.28
C ARG A 163 -13.78 -3.82 -0.78
N GLY A 164 -15.09 -3.96 -0.48
CA GLY A 164 -15.85 -5.16 -0.85
C GLY A 164 -15.46 -6.40 -0.04
N THR A 165 -14.75 -6.22 1.08
CA THR A 165 -14.46 -7.29 2.02
C THR A 165 -15.63 -7.47 2.98
N HIS A 166 -16.08 -8.72 3.15
CA HIS A 166 -17.15 -9.10 4.08
C HIS A 166 -16.65 -10.20 4.99
N ARG A 167 -16.92 -10.05 6.29
CA ARG A 167 -16.73 -11.12 7.27
C ARG A 167 -18.05 -11.89 7.40
N ILE A 168 -17.97 -13.19 7.32
CA ILE A 168 -19.09 -14.12 7.45
C ILE A 168 -18.88 -14.90 8.75
N GLU A 169 -19.70 -14.64 9.75
CA GLU A 169 -19.62 -15.29 11.07
C GLU A 169 -20.64 -16.40 11.22
N THR A 170 -21.78 -16.29 10.52
CA THR A 170 -22.89 -17.21 10.59
C THR A 170 -23.33 -17.70 9.20
N LYS A 171 -24.16 -18.76 9.16
CA LYS A 171 -24.78 -19.20 7.90
C LYS A 171 -25.73 -18.15 7.33
N ASP A 172 -26.38 -17.36 8.18
CA ASP A 172 -27.27 -16.28 7.73
C ASP A 172 -26.49 -15.13 7.08
N ASP A 173 -25.29 -14.83 7.58
CA ASP A 173 -24.38 -13.87 6.94
C ASP A 173 -23.96 -14.37 5.55
N LEU A 174 -23.66 -15.68 5.42
CA LEU A 174 -23.32 -16.30 4.15
C LEU A 174 -24.44 -16.10 3.11
N GLU A 175 -25.67 -16.43 3.48
CA GLU A 175 -26.81 -16.28 2.58
C GLU A 175 -27.10 -14.80 2.26
N THR A 176 -26.86 -13.89 3.20
CA THR A 176 -26.97 -12.44 2.98
C THR A 176 -25.94 -11.95 1.96
N VAL A 177 -24.68 -12.34 2.09
CA VAL A 177 -23.62 -11.99 1.13
C VAL A 177 -23.91 -12.59 -0.25
N LEU A 178 -24.38 -13.83 -0.32
CA LEU A 178 -24.77 -14.46 -1.58
C LEU A 178 -25.94 -13.75 -2.28
N LYS A 179 -26.88 -13.18 -1.52
CA LYS A 179 -27.98 -12.35 -2.08
C LYS A 179 -27.53 -11.00 -2.59
N MET A 180 -26.50 -10.40 -1.94
CA MET A 180 -25.96 -9.10 -2.35
C MET A 180 -25.15 -9.20 -3.65
N GLY A 181 -24.40 -10.28 -3.85
CA GLY A 181 -23.55 -10.47 -5.03
C GLY A 181 -22.89 -11.85 -5.02
N PRO A 182 -23.53 -12.86 -5.61
CA PRO A 182 -22.97 -14.21 -5.64
C PRO A 182 -21.69 -14.25 -6.48
N PRO A 183 -20.71 -15.08 -6.10
CA PRO A 183 -19.52 -15.30 -6.92
C PRO A 183 -19.91 -15.94 -8.25
N THR A 184 -19.25 -15.52 -9.32
CA THR A 184 -19.42 -16.04 -10.68
C THR A 184 -18.05 -16.18 -11.35
N PRO A 185 -17.90 -16.95 -12.43
CA PRO A 185 -16.63 -17.03 -13.17
C PRO A 185 -16.16 -15.69 -13.72
N LYS A 186 -17.06 -14.72 -13.95
CA LYS A 186 -16.72 -13.34 -14.39
C LYS A 186 -16.38 -12.42 -13.23
N GLN A 187 -16.88 -12.71 -12.04
CA GLN A 187 -16.67 -11.93 -10.81
C GLN A 187 -16.42 -12.90 -9.65
N PRO A 188 -15.25 -13.57 -9.63
CA PRO A 188 -14.92 -14.50 -8.58
C PRO A 188 -14.62 -13.76 -7.27
N LEU A 189 -14.84 -14.44 -6.15
CA LEU A 189 -14.47 -13.96 -4.83
C LEU A 189 -13.31 -14.79 -4.27
N GLN A 190 -12.41 -14.11 -3.58
CA GLN A 190 -11.42 -14.75 -2.74
C GLN A 190 -12.06 -15.05 -1.39
N ALA A 191 -12.23 -16.33 -1.06
CA ALA A 191 -12.64 -16.80 0.26
C ALA A 191 -11.39 -17.13 1.10
N GLU A 192 -11.38 -16.72 2.36
CA GLU A 192 -10.24 -16.91 3.26
C GLU A 192 -10.71 -17.25 4.68
N GLN A 193 -10.00 -18.13 5.35
CA GLN A 193 -10.16 -18.34 6.78
C GLN A 193 -9.91 -17.02 7.53
N PHE A 194 -10.82 -16.63 8.40
CA PHE A 194 -10.60 -15.46 9.26
C PHE A 194 -9.61 -15.82 10.38
N ILE A 195 -8.51 -15.08 10.42
CA ILE A 195 -7.50 -15.26 11.46
C ILE A 195 -7.75 -14.23 12.57
N ARG A 196 -8.23 -14.69 13.73
CA ARG A 196 -8.31 -13.83 14.93
C ARG A 196 -6.91 -13.57 15.44
N ALA A 197 -6.42 -12.36 15.20
CA ALA A 197 -5.03 -12.01 15.45
C ALA A 197 -4.81 -10.50 15.48
N ARG A 198 -3.65 -10.07 15.96
CA ARG A 198 -3.16 -8.70 15.80
C ARG A 198 -2.55 -8.55 14.43
N GLU A 199 -2.82 -7.44 13.77
CA GLU A 199 -2.32 -7.14 12.44
C GLU A 199 -1.12 -6.19 12.49
N PHE A 200 -0.12 -6.50 11.68
CA PHE A 200 1.13 -5.77 11.56
C PHE A 200 1.53 -5.66 10.08
N THR A 201 2.44 -4.73 9.80
CA THR A 201 3.10 -4.70 8.50
C THR A 201 4.61 -4.83 8.65
N CYS A 202 5.24 -5.22 7.55
CA CYS A 202 6.68 -5.22 7.39
C CYS A 202 7.01 -4.61 6.03
N GLU A 203 7.66 -3.47 6.04
CA GLU A 203 8.21 -2.83 4.86
C GLU A 203 9.63 -3.33 4.66
N THR A 204 9.89 -3.94 3.51
CA THR A 204 11.20 -4.52 3.21
C THR A 204 11.79 -3.90 1.96
N VAL A 205 13.03 -3.47 2.04
CA VAL A 205 13.83 -3.12 0.85
C VAL A 205 14.71 -4.30 0.51
N SER A 206 14.58 -4.76 -0.74
CA SER A 206 15.42 -5.80 -1.34
C SER A 206 16.19 -5.24 -2.52
N VAL A 207 17.46 -5.65 -2.65
CA VAL A 207 18.32 -5.37 -3.80
C VAL A 207 18.76 -6.71 -4.39
N HIS A 208 18.42 -6.95 -5.65
CA HIS A 208 18.69 -8.22 -6.33
C HIS A 208 18.27 -9.45 -5.50
N GLY A 209 17.06 -9.39 -4.89
CA GLY A 209 16.49 -10.45 -4.06
C GLY A 209 17.07 -10.59 -2.66
N LYS A 210 18.05 -9.77 -2.29
CA LYS A 210 18.60 -9.76 -0.93
C LYS A 210 17.95 -8.65 -0.11
N THR A 211 17.40 -9.00 1.03
CA THR A 211 16.88 -7.99 1.98
C THR A 211 18.04 -7.17 2.55
N VAL A 212 17.95 -5.85 2.38
CA VAL A 212 18.96 -4.90 2.88
C VAL A 212 18.44 -4.04 4.03
N TRP A 213 17.12 -3.93 4.19
CA TRP A 213 16.50 -3.14 5.24
C TRP A 213 15.06 -3.56 5.51
N ARG A 214 14.61 -3.39 6.76
CA ARG A 214 13.23 -3.61 7.18
C ARG A 214 12.72 -2.50 8.09
N SER A 215 11.43 -2.24 8.02
CA SER A 215 10.66 -1.42 8.95
C SER A 215 9.43 -2.17 9.41
N GLY A 216 8.88 -1.79 10.55
CA GLY A 216 7.64 -2.37 11.08
C GLY A 216 6.62 -1.29 11.38
N THR A 217 5.35 -1.60 11.05
CA THR A 217 4.21 -0.72 11.29
C THR A 217 3.10 -1.50 11.98
N ARG A 218 2.28 -0.82 12.76
CA ARG A 218 1.10 -1.37 13.41
C ARG A 218 -0.11 -0.49 13.16
N TYR A 219 -1.25 -1.12 12.88
CA TYR A 219 -2.54 -0.49 12.74
C TYR A 219 -3.34 -0.50 14.05
N PHE A 220 -4.14 0.55 14.30
CA PHE A 220 -5.00 0.69 15.46
C PHE A 220 -6.33 1.38 15.08
N PRO A 221 -7.44 0.68 15.03
CA PRO A 221 -7.56 -0.78 14.91
C PRO A 221 -7.15 -1.28 13.52
N THR A 222 -7.48 -2.53 13.17
CA THR A 222 -7.18 -3.05 11.83
C THR A 222 -8.01 -2.34 10.75
N PRO A 223 -7.57 -2.27 9.48
CA PRO A 223 -8.35 -1.65 8.41
C PRO A 223 -9.75 -2.26 8.25
N LEU A 224 -9.89 -3.57 8.47
CA LEU A 224 -11.20 -4.24 8.40
C LEU A 224 -12.13 -3.78 9.52
N GLU A 225 -11.65 -3.75 10.77
CA GLU A 225 -12.45 -3.26 11.91
C GLU A 225 -12.88 -1.81 11.72
N VAL A 226 -12.03 -0.98 11.13
CA VAL A 226 -12.37 0.42 10.81
C VAL A 226 -13.50 0.51 9.79
N LEU A 227 -13.53 -0.37 8.78
CA LEU A 227 -14.60 -0.39 7.78
C LEU A 227 -15.90 -0.95 8.34
N GLU A 228 -15.83 -1.97 9.18
CA GLU A 228 -16.99 -2.57 9.85
C GLU A 228 -17.58 -1.66 10.94
N THR A 229 -16.77 -0.73 11.46
CA THR A 229 -17.15 0.12 12.59
C THR A 229 -17.06 1.62 12.20
N PRO A 230 -18.14 2.20 11.65
CA PRO A 230 -18.11 3.54 11.03
C PRO A 230 -17.62 4.68 11.94
N TRP A 231 -17.74 4.54 13.25
CA TRP A 231 -17.36 5.60 14.22
C TRP A 231 -15.95 5.46 14.78
N VAL A 232 -15.24 4.38 14.46
CA VAL A 232 -13.88 4.17 14.96
C VAL A 232 -12.88 4.97 14.11
N GLN A 233 -11.97 5.66 14.78
CA GLN A 233 -10.86 6.35 14.13
C GLN A 233 -9.74 5.37 13.79
N TYR A 234 -8.89 5.74 12.86
CA TYR A 234 -7.81 4.88 12.37
C TYR A 234 -6.46 5.50 12.64
N CYS A 235 -5.56 4.74 13.25
CA CYS A 235 -4.21 5.18 13.54
C CYS A 235 -3.17 4.19 13.00
N VAL A 236 -2.04 4.73 12.58
CA VAL A 236 -0.87 3.99 12.12
C VAL A 236 0.32 4.37 12.98
N VAL A 237 1.07 3.40 13.49
CA VAL A 237 2.22 3.63 14.36
C VAL A 237 3.45 2.91 13.83
N LEU A 238 4.53 3.66 13.63
CA LEU A 238 5.89 3.13 13.47
C LEU A 238 6.60 3.27 14.82
N PRO A 239 6.89 2.16 15.52
CA PRO A 239 7.52 2.20 16.84
C PRO A 239 8.96 2.73 16.77
N ARG A 240 9.51 3.17 17.91
CA ARG A 240 10.90 3.63 18.02
C ARG A 240 11.88 2.48 17.80
N GLU A 241 11.61 1.35 18.39
CA GLU A 241 12.39 0.13 18.29
C GLU A 241 11.65 -0.91 17.43
N VAL A 242 12.37 -1.57 16.53
CA VAL A 242 11.86 -2.72 15.76
C VAL A 242 12.26 -3.98 16.52
N GLU A 243 11.48 -4.30 17.54
CA GLU A 243 11.64 -5.44 18.43
C GLU A 243 10.63 -6.56 18.08
N PRO A 244 10.57 -7.66 18.82
CA PRO A 244 9.47 -8.59 18.66
C PRO A 244 8.10 -7.88 18.71
N PRO A 245 7.16 -8.25 17.82
CA PRO A 245 7.20 -9.45 17.00
C PRO A 245 7.83 -9.29 15.59
N TRP A 246 8.34 -8.11 15.19
CA TRP A 246 8.89 -7.93 13.84
C TRP A 246 10.22 -8.66 13.63
N THR A 247 11.08 -8.72 14.64
CA THR A 247 12.33 -9.47 14.56
C THR A 247 12.08 -10.97 14.41
N ASP A 248 11.04 -11.49 15.07
CA ASP A 248 10.65 -12.89 14.97
C ASP A 248 10.04 -13.19 13.60
N PHE A 249 9.29 -12.23 13.04
CA PHE A 249 8.71 -12.33 11.71
C PHE A 249 9.74 -12.26 10.57
N ALA A 250 10.95 -11.77 10.81
CA ALA A 250 11.96 -11.55 9.78
C ALA A 250 12.25 -12.79 8.92
N LYS A 251 12.27 -13.98 9.49
CA LYS A 251 12.48 -15.25 8.78
C LYS A 251 11.30 -15.59 7.87
N VAL A 252 10.07 -15.38 8.36
CA VAL A 252 8.84 -15.59 7.56
C VAL A 252 8.79 -14.61 6.41
N ASN A 253 9.10 -13.34 6.66
CA ASN A 253 9.18 -12.29 5.64
C ASN A 253 10.19 -12.65 4.55
N GLU A 254 11.39 -13.09 4.93
CA GLU A 254 12.43 -13.47 3.96
C GLU A 254 12.02 -14.66 3.10
N ALA A 255 11.50 -15.72 3.72
CA ALA A 255 11.00 -16.90 3.02
C ALA A 255 9.86 -16.53 2.03
N ALA A 256 8.95 -15.65 2.46
CA ALA A 256 7.86 -15.17 1.62
C ALA A 256 8.38 -14.39 0.40
N LEU A 257 9.31 -13.46 0.60
CA LEU A 257 9.88 -12.68 -0.50
C LEU A 257 10.67 -13.55 -1.48
N GLN A 258 11.46 -14.51 -0.99
CA GLN A 258 12.15 -15.48 -1.86
C GLN A 258 11.17 -16.29 -2.71
N ALA A 259 10.07 -16.78 -2.10
CA ALA A 259 9.02 -17.50 -2.82
C ALA A 259 8.37 -16.64 -3.91
N LEU A 260 8.03 -15.39 -3.60
CA LEU A 260 7.31 -14.49 -4.50
C LEU A 260 8.21 -13.95 -5.63
N PHE A 261 9.46 -13.57 -5.36
CA PHE A 261 10.40 -13.15 -6.41
C PHE A 261 10.80 -14.32 -7.33
N GLY A 262 10.85 -15.56 -6.81
CA GLY A 262 11.10 -16.77 -7.62
C GLY A 262 12.56 -16.95 -7.98
N ASP A 263 12.80 -17.69 -9.09
CA ASP A 263 14.09 -18.32 -9.37
C ASP A 263 15.19 -17.37 -9.84
N ASP A 264 14.84 -16.16 -10.35
CA ASP A 264 15.85 -15.15 -10.68
C ASP A 264 15.58 -13.81 -9.99
N PRO A 265 15.84 -13.72 -8.68
CA PRO A 265 15.59 -12.50 -7.91
C PRO A 265 16.53 -11.34 -8.32
N ARG A 266 17.63 -11.60 -9.03
CA ARG A 266 18.57 -10.56 -9.47
C ARG A 266 17.96 -9.63 -10.51
N VAL A 267 17.05 -10.12 -11.34
CA VAL A 267 16.37 -9.33 -12.36
C VAL A 267 15.11 -8.65 -11.80
N THR A 268 14.44 -9.29 -10.84
CA THR A 268 13.09 -8.92 -10.39
C THR A 268 13.00 -8.49 -8.92
N GLY A 269 14.06 -8.74 -8.15
CA GLY A 269 14.05 -8.63 -6.68
C GLY A 269 14.51 -7.28 -6.12
N THR A 270 14.70 -6.22 -6.95
CA THR A 270 14.96 -4.86 -6.44
C THR A 270 13.63 -4.14 -6.29
N ALA A 271 13.18 -3.98 -5.06
CA ALA A 271 11.90 -3.33 -4.75
C ALA A 271 11.84 -2.90 -3.28
N ILE A 272 10.95 -1.96 -2.97
CA ILE A 272 10.33 -1.88 -1.66
C ILE A 272 9.06 -2.73 -1.69
N THR A 273 8.86 -3.55 -0.67
CA THR A 273 7.65 -4.36 -0.50
C THR A 273 6.94 -3.97 0.77
N HIS A 274 5.62 -4.03 0.74
CA HIS A 274 4.74 -3.85 1.87
C HIS A 274 4.04 -5.17 2.13
N MET A 275 4.25 -5.76 3.30
CA MET A 275 3.70 -7.06 3.69
C MET A 275 2.82 -6.90 4.92
N GLU A 276 1.53 -7.22 4.77
CA GLU A 276 0.59 -7.34 5.88
C GLU A 276 0.64 -8.77 6.45
N TRP A 277 0.62 -8.89 7.77
CA TRP A 277 0.70 -10.18 8.45
C TRP A 277 0.01 -10.16 9.80
N PHE A 278 -0.37 -11.34 10.25
CA PHE A 278 -1.10 -11.57 11.47
C PHE A 278 -0.26 -12.32 12.50
N LEU A 279 -0.35 -11.91 13.75
CA LEU A 279 0.18 -12.60 14.91
C LEU A 279 -0.96 -13.06 15.82
N ARG A 280 -1.16 -14.37 15.91
CA ARG A 280 -2.12 -14.98 16.83
C ARG A 280 -1.57 -14.99 18.26
N ASP A 281 -2.48 -15.20 19.23
CA ASP A 281 -2.10 -15.27 20.65
C ASP A 281 -1.26 -16.54 20.98
N ASP A 282 -1.35 -17.59 20.16
CA ASP A 282 -0.48 -18.77 20.22
C ASP A 282 0.90 -18.57 19.53
N ALA A 283 1.29 -17.34 19.29
CA ALA A 283 2.52 -16.89 18.61
C ALA A 283 2.68 -17.35 17.15
N LYS A 284 1.64 -17.93 16.52
CA LYS A 284 1.67 -18.26 15.10
C LYS A 284 1.52 -17.02 14.25
N MET A 285 2.36 -16.93 13.21
CA MET A 285 2.41 -15.83 12.26
C MET A 285 1.88 -16.27 10.90
N PHE A 286 1.10 -15.41 10.24
CA PHE A 286 0.52 -15.68 8.93
C PHE A 286 0.72 -14.48 8.02
N VAL A 287 1.20 -14.71 6.81
CA VAL A 287 1.24 -13.67 5.77
C VAL A 287 -0.19 -13.47 5.23
N SER A 288 -0.63 -12.22 5.19
CA SER A 288 -1.93 -11.81 4.64
C SER A 288 -1.84 -11.41 3.18
N GLU A 289 -1.05 -10.37 2.93
CA GLU A 289 -0.87 -9.77 1.60
C GLU A 289 0.53 -9.18 1.45
N VAL A 290 1.07 -9.19 0.22
CA VAL A 290 2.36 -8.58 -0.10
C VAL A 290 2.25 -7.78 -1.39
N GLY A 291 2.55 -6.49 -1.34
CA GLY A 291 2.66 -5.63 -2.52
C GLY A 291 4.12 -5.26 -2.80
N ALA A 292 4.57 -5.37 -4.06
CA ALA A 292 5.92 -4.93 -4.46
C ALA A 292 5.90 -3.46 -4.93
N ARG A 293 5.62 -2.56 -4.00
CA ARG A 293 5.50 -1.12 -4.24
C ARG A 293 5.65 -0.32 -2.93
N PRO A 294 5.88 1.00 -3.00
CA PRO A 294 5.80 1.86 -1.82
C PRO A 294 4.45 1.71 -1.10
N PRO A 295 4.45 1.58 0.25
CA PRO A 295 3.23 1.47 1.04
C PRO A 295 2.39 2.77 1.00
N GLY A 296 1.07 2.59 1.18
CA GLY A 296 0.10 3.69 1.32
C GLY A 296 -0.02 4.22 2.75
N VAL A 297 -1.17 4.85 3.03
CA VAL A 297 -1.64 5.26 4.37
C VAL A 297 -0.59 6.02 5.19
N HIS A 298 0.10 6.95 4.58
CA HIS A 298 1.17 7.74 5.21
C HIS A 298 2.40 6.94 5.68
N ILE A 299 2.53 5.64 5.40
CA ILE A 299 3.68 4.84 5.86
C ILE A 299 5.01 5.40 5.30
N MET A 300 5.06 5.80 4.00
CA MET A 300 6.27 6.42 3.43
C MET A 300 6.64 7.73 4.16
N PRO A 301 5.73 8.69 4.37
CA PRO A 301 6.00 9.87 5.21
C PRO A 301 6.42 9.52 6.65
N LEU A 302 5.77 8.55 7.28
CA LEU A 302 6.12 8.12 8.64
C LEU A 302 7.51 7.49 8.69
N MET A 303 7.90 6.69 7.70
CA MET A 303 9.27 6.18 7.58
C MET A 303 10.28 7.33 7.39
N SER A 304 9.92 8.36 6.64
CA SER A 304 10.75 9.55 6.51
C SER A 304 10.96 10.26 7.85
N LEU A 305 9.89 10.45 8.62
CA LEU A 305 9.94 11.07 9.96
C LEU A 305 10.76 10.25 10.96
N THR A 306 10.59 8.91 10.94
CA THR A 306 11.30 8.04 11.89
C THR A 306 12.80 7.97 11.65
N HIS A 307 13.26 8.23 10.42
CA HIS A 307 14.68 8.12 10.04
C HIS A 307 15.32 9.46 9.67
N GLU A 308 14.55 10.55 9.63
CA GLU A 308 14.99 11.89 9.19
C GLU A 308 15.66 11.88 7.80
N VAL A 309 15.08 11.13 6.87
CA VAL A 309 15.47 11.06 5.46
C VAL A 309 14.22 11.06 4.59
N ASP A 310 14.30 11.51 3.36
CA ASP A 310 13.21 11.35 2.41
C ASP A 310 13.19 9.90 1.87
N MET A 311 12.25 9.08 2.35
CA MET A 311 12.11 7.69 1.93
C MET A 311 11.59 7.55 0.50
N ILE A 312 10.91 8.56 -0.05
CA ILE A 312 10.51 8.56 -1.47
C ILE A 312 11.75 8.79 -2.34
N ALA A 313 12.64 9.71 -1.95
CA ALA A 313 13.94 9.90 -2.61
C ALA A 313 14.82 8.64 -2.52
N LYS A 314 14.84 7.98 -1.35
CA LYS A 314 15.52 6.68 -1.18
C LYS A 314 14.96 5.59 -2.07
N TRP A 315 13.65 5.56 -2.27
CA TRP A 315 13.01 4.65 -3.22
C TRP A 315 13.38 4.99 -4.68
N ALA A 316 13.44 6.27 -5.04
CA ALA A 316 13.90 6.69 -6.37
C ALA A 316 15.35 6.25 -6.62
N GLU A 317 16.25 6.42 -5.64
CA GLU A 317 17.63 5.94 -5.70
C GLU A 317 17.71 4.42 -5.87
N LEU A 318 16.91 3.67 -5.10
CA LEU A 318 16.80 2.21 -5.18
C LEU A 318 16.40 1.76 -6.60
N ILE A 319 15.37 2.37 -7.17
CA ILE A 319 14.87 2.01 -8.50
C ILE A 319 15.85 2.39 -9.61
N ALA A 320 16.50 3.54 -9.48
CA ALA A 320 17.41 4.03 -10.52
C ALA A 320 18.74 3.26 -10.56
N PHE A 321 19.26 2.87 -9.39
CA PHE A 321 20.65 2.41 -9.27
C PHE A 321 20.82 1.05 -8.58
N ASP A 322 19.73 0.35 -8.23
CA ASP A 322 19.79 -0.87 -7.42
C ASP A 322 20.60 -0.69 -6.12
N ARG A 323 20.50 0.51 -5.52
CA ARG A 323 21.30 0.91 -4.36
C ARG A 323 20.41 1.45 -3.25
N PHE A 324 20.65 0.98 -2.03
CA PHE A 324 19.96 1.47 -0.84
C PHE A 324 20.91 1.49 0.35
N THR A 325 21.12 2.67 0.92
CA THR A 325 21.85 2.82 2.19
C THR A 325 20.82 2.82 3.32
N PRO A 326 20.81 1.79 4.19
CA PRO A 326 19.87 1.70 5.31
C PRO A 326 19.97 2.92 6.24
N PRO A 327 18.88 3.66 6.44
CA PRO A 327 18.90 4.78 7.38
C PRO A 327 18.72 4.27 8.81
N THR A 328 19.31 4.99 9.77
CA THR A 328 19.15 4.71 11.20
C THR A 328 17.83 5.29 11.70
N ARG A 329 17.06 4.48 12.44
CA ARG A 329 15.82 4.92 13.08
C ARG A 329 16.12 5.75 14.32
N LYS A 330 15.60 6.98 14.35
CA LYS A 330 15.83 7.95 15.43
C LYS A 330 14.60 8.24 16.27
N TRP A 331 13.39 8.03 15.68
CA TRP A 331 12.12 8.43 16.26
C TRP A 331 11.08 7.34 16.13
N ALA A 332 10.04 7.43 16.96
CA ALA A 332 8.74 6.86 16.65
C ALA A 332 7.91 7.91 15.89
N ALA A 333 6.98 7.46 15.04
CA ALA A 333 6.04 8.33 14.36
C ALA A 333 4.66 7.66 14.22
N GLY A 334 3.62 8.46 14.04
CA GLY A 334 2.28 7.95 13.83
C GLY A 334 1.41 8.87 13.00
N ALA A 335 0.36 8.30 12.42
CA ALA A 335 -0.68 9.02 11.72
C ALA A 335 -2.03 8.75 12.39
N ALA A 336 -2.82 9.80 12.62
CA ALA A 336 -4.23 9.71 12.95
C ALA A 336 -5.04 10.11 11.73
N CYS A 337 -6.00 9.27 11.33
CA CYS A 337 -6.93 9.53 10.24
C CYS A 337 -8.30 9.89 10.82
N PHE A 338 -8.83 11.05 10.45
CA PHE A 338 -10.09 11.56 11.00
C PHE A 338 -11.26 11.16 10.12
N ARG A 339 -12.16 10.36 10.69
CA ARG A 339 -13.38 9.86 10.05
C ARG A 339 -14.60 10.51 10.69
N GLY A 340 -15.56 10.89 9.84
CA GLY A 340 -16.81 11.47 10.31
C GLY A 340 -17.77 10.42 10.88
N GLN A 341 -18.67 10.87 11.77
CA GLN A 341 -19.76 10.08 12.32
C GLN A 341 -21.09 10.52 11.70
N GLY A 342 -22.03 9.57 11.60
CA GLY A 342 -23.35 9.78 11.00
C GLY A 342 -23.47 9.21 9.58
N ASN A 343 -24.70 9.32 9.02
CA ASN A 343 -25.06 8.71 7.74
C ASN A 343 -25.03 9.68 6.54
N GLY A 344 -24.60 10.92 6.77
CA GLY A 344 -24.53 11.94 5.72
C GLY A 344 -23.46 11.67 4.66
N LYS A 345 -23.56 12.41 3.55
CA LYS A 345 -22.64 12.30 2.42
C LYS A 345 -21.52 13.34 2.44
N LYS A 346 -21.58 14.31 3.34
CA LYS A 346 -20.62 15.42 3.44
C LYS A 346 -20.29 15.73 4.90
N VAL A 347 -19.10 16.26 5.12
CA VAL A 347 -18.73 16.84 6.43
C VAL A 347 -19.55 18.10 6.67
N VAL A 348 -20.29 18.15 7.78
CA VAL A 348 -21.08 19.32 8.18
C VAL A 348 -20.49 20.02 9.41
N GLN A 349 -19.68 19.34 10.20
CA GLN A 349 -19.06 19.89 11.39
C GLN A 349 -17.70 19.27 11.68
N VAL A 350 -16.76 20.10 12.10
CA VAL A 350 -15.45 19.69 12.62
C VAL A 350 -15.19 20.51 13.89
N VAL A 351 -14.97 19.86 15.02
CA VAL A 351 -14.69 20.53 16.31
C VAL A 351 -13.47 19.94 16.99
N GLY A 352 -12.93 20.66 17.96
CA GLY A 352 -11.84 20.21 18.83
C GLY A 352 -10.43 20.31 18.26
N VAL A 353 -10.27 20.81 17.02
CA VAL A 353 -8.98 20.89 16.33
C VAL A 353 -7.93 21.66 17.15
N GLU A 354 -8.25 22.86 17.61
CA GLU A 354 -7.28 23.69 18.33
C GLU A 354 -6.91 23.10 19.71
N LYS A 355 -7.89 22.48 20.38
CA LYS A 355 -7.64 21.75 21.64
C LYS A 355 -6.70 20.57 21.41
N ALA A 356 -6.95 19.77 20.37
CA ALA A 356 -6.10 18.63 20.00
C ALA A 356 -4.66 19.08 19.69
N LYS A 357 -4.50 20.14 18.89
CA LYS A 357 -3.16 20.71 18.59
C LYS A 357 -2.42 21.17 19.83
N ALA A 358 -3.13 21.82 20.75
CA ALA A 358 -2.53 22.30 22.01
C ALA A 358 -2.06 21.13 22.89
N LEU A 359 -2.86 20.05 22.99
CA LEU A 359 -2.50 18.85 23.74
C LEU A 359 -1.31 18.10 23.16
N VAL A 360 -1.26 17.97 21.83
CA VAL A 360 -0.16 17.26 21.14
C VAL A 360 1.13 18.10 21.12
N GLY A 361 1.01 19.40 21.04
CA GLY A 361 2.15 20.33 21.13
C GLY A 361 3.26 20.02 20.12
N LYS A 362 4.50 19.92 20.60
CA LYS A 362 5.71 19.71 19.77
C LYS A 362 5.77 18.36 19.04
N ALA A 363 4.97 17.38 19.45
CA ALA A 363 4.90 16.09 18.75
C ALA A 363 4.16 16.20 17.41
N LEU A 364 3.34 17.22 17.20
CA LEU A 364 2.60 17.45 15.95
C LEU A 364 3.56 17.92 14.84
N VAL A 365 3.62 17.15 13.73
CA VAL A 365 4.45 17.45 12.57
C VAL A 365 3.63 18.08 11.46
N GLU A 366 2.49 17.48 11.14
CA GLU A 366 1.59 17.96 10.08
C GLU A 366 0.15 17.71 10.50
N PHE A 367 -0.74 18.63 10.15
CA PHE A 367 -2.16 18.52 10.45
C PHE A 367 -2.99 19.02 9.26
N ARG A 368 -3.79 18.14 8.71
CA ARG A 368 -4.77 18.43 7.65
C ARG A 368 -6.16 18.09 8.16
N PRO A 369 -6.86 19.04 8.77
CA PRO A 369 -8.22 18.79 9.27
C PRO A 369 -9.19 18.52 8.13
N PRO A 370 -10.24 17.72 8.36
CA PRO A 370 -11.38 17.65 7.45
C PRO A 370 -11.99 19.04 7.25
N LYS A 371 -12.57 19.27 6.08
CA LYS A 371 -13.20 20.55 5.74
C LYS A 371 -14.71 20.40 5.66
N VAL A 372 -15.47 21.37 6.24
CA VAL A 372 -16.92 21.43 6.07
C VAL A 372 -17.25 21.53 4.58
N GLY A 373 -18.24 20.74 4.13
CA GLY A 373 -18.61 20.60 2.72
C GLY A 373 -17.83 19.52 1.96
N GLN A 374 -16.75 18.96 2.53
CA GLN A 374 -16.00 17.87 1.92
C GLN A 374 -16.87 16.61 1.79
N ALA A 375 -16.82 15.95 0.64
CA ALA A 375 -17.51 14.68 0.44
C ALA A 375 -16.93 13.59 1.36
N ARG A 376 -17.80 12.69 1.82
CA ARG A 376 -17.40 11.52 2.61
C ARG A 376 -16.43 10.64 1.83
N ALA A 377 -15.29 10.32 2.43
CA ALA A 377 -14.32 9.42 1.86
C ALA A 377 -14.85 7.97 1.82
N PRO A 378 -14.60 7.22 0.75
CA PRO A 378 -15.09 5.84 0.63
C PRO A 378 -14.25 4.81 1.37
N GLY A 379 -13.11 5.21 1.95
CA GLY A 379 -12.14 4.32 2.60
C GLY A 379 -11.97 4.59 4.09
N TYR A 380 -11.07 3.85 4.70
CA TYR A 380 -10.73 3.96 6.12
C TYR A 380 -9.84 5.16 6.47
N GLU A 381 -9.23 5.82 5.49
CA GLU A 381 -8.36 6.99 5.71
C GLU A 381 -9.13 8.26 6.13
N GLY A 382 -10.45 8.30 5.93
CA GLY A 382 -11.27 9.44 6.31
C GLY A 382 -11.03 10.71 5.49
N GLU A 383 -11.41 11.85 6.06
CA GLU A 383 -11.43 13.16 5.38
C GLU A 383 -10.25 14.04 5.73
N GLY A 384 -9.50 13.69 6.75
CA GLY A 384 -8.34 14.44 7.21
C GLY A 384 -7.39 13.57 8.01
N TRP A 385 -6.22 14.11 8.34
CA TRP A 385 -5.19 13.36 9.05
C TRP A 385 -4.22 14.28 9.79
N ALA A 386 -3.47 13.69 10.71
CA ALA A 386 -2.36 14.34 11.39
C ALA A 386 -1.17 13.38 11.49
N LEU A 387 0.04 13.90 11.36
CA LEU A 387 1.30 13.18 11.59
C LEU A 387 1.94 13.66 12.89
N VAL A 388 2.39 12.72 13.69
CA VAL A 388 3.07 12.98 14.95
C VAL A 388 4.42 12.26 15.01
N LYS A 389 5.38 12.82 15.75
CA LYS A 389 6.71 12.27 15.99
C LYS A 389 7.11 12.42 17.45
N SER A 390 7.71 11.39 18.05
CA SER A 390 8.22 11.42 19.42
C SER A 390 9.50 10.57 19.56
N ALA A 391 10.30 10.85 20.58
CA ALA A 391 11.46 10.04 20.93
C ALA A 391 11.06 8.61 21.36
N THR A 392 9.84 8.39 21.81
CA THR A 392 9.33 7.11 22.30
C THR A 392 8.04 6.69 21.59
N THR A 393 7.83 5.39 21.45
CA THR A 393 6.57 4.82 20.94
C THR A 393 5.37 5.24 21.79
N GLU A 394 5.54 5.29 23.10
CA GLU A 394 4.46 5.70 24.01
C GLU A 394 4.06 7.16 23.82
N GLY A 395 5.03 8.06 23.63
CA GLY A 395 4.73 9.46 23.32
C GLY A 395 3.94 9.63 22.02
N VAL A 396 4.20 8.79 21.00
CA VAL A 396 3.39 8.76 19.77
C VAL A 396 1.97 8.29 20.07
N LYS A 397 1.79 7.22 20.85
CA LYS A 397 0.44 6.72 21.19
C LYS A 397 -0.38 7.77 21.96
N GLN A 398 0.22 8.44 22.95
CA GLN A 398 -0.44 9.52 23.70
C GLN A 398 -0.85 10.68 22.78
N ALA A 399 0.02 11.10 21.87
CA ALA A 399 -0.31 12.14 20.90
C ALA A 399 -1.44 11.72 19.94
N LEU A 400 -1.45 10.47 19.46
CA LEU A 400 -2.54 9.96 18.64
C LEU A 400 -3.86 9.88 19.38
N LEU A 401 -3.86 9.41 20.63
CA LEU A 401 -5.05 9.39 21.48
C LEU A 401 -5.61 10.80 21.68
N ALA A 402 -4.75 11.78 22.01
CA ALA A 402 -5.18 13.17 22.16
C ALA A 402 -5.83 13.73 20.87
N LEU A 403 -5.35 13.30 19.68
CA LEU A 403 -5.95 13.69 18.41
C LEU A 403 -7.31 13.05 18.20
N ILE A 404 -7.43 11.73 18.30
CA ILE A 404 -8.67 11.01 17.97
C ILE A 404 -9.79 11.23 18.99
N GLU A 405 -9.48 11.50 20.26
CA GLU A 405 -10.46 11.79 21.30
C GLU A 405 -11.02 13.22 21.21
N ASN A 406 -10.23 14.17 20.71
CA ASN A 406 -10.62 15.57 20.69
C ASN A 406 -11.13 16.04 19.32
N VAL A 407 -10.59 15.55 18.20
CA VAL A 407 -11.06 15.94 16.87
C VAL A 407 -12.32 15.14 16.51
N GLN A 408 -13.46 15.83 16.47
CA GLN A 408 -14.73 15.22 16.10
C GLN A 408 -15.21 15.75 14.76
N VAL A 409 -15.63 14.83 13.89
CA VAL A 409 -16.13 15.10 12.53
C VAL A 409 -17.54 14.54 12.42
N ARG A 410 -18.48 15.31 11.85
CA ARG A 410 -19.86 14.87 11.64
C ARG A 410 -20.24 14.97 10.17
N TYR A 411 -20.97 13.97 9.71
CA TYR A 411 -21.61 13.95 8.40
C TYR A 411 -23.07 14.38 8.48
N GLY A 412 -23.54 15.09 7.44
CA GLY A 412 -24.93 15.49 7.24
C GLY A 412 -25.34 15.40 5.77
#